data_9e963fc3050829a9b1cb170136834893
#
_entry.id   9e963fc3050829a9b1cb170136834893
#
_cell.length_a   1.000
_cell.length_b   1.000
_cell.length_c   1.000
_cell.angle_alpha   90.00
_cell.angle_beta   90.00
_cell.angle_gamma   90.00
#
_symmetry.space_group_name_H-M   'P 1'
#
loop_
_entity.id
_entity.type
_entity.pdbx_description
1 polymer ?
#
loop_
_entity_poly.entity_id
_entity_poly.type
_entity_poly.pdbx_seq_one_letter_code
_entity_poly.pdbx_strand_id
1 'polypeptide(L)'
;MEYQQAAQWAAQHLESYRKDPSGWNGYKRANNVTISWRPSNVFRGNLYRAEGVIAAKPEDVFKCIKPETDGLREKWDDNVNKTVVIESINNDVCVLRTTTPSAFMNMISPREFLDVVLIQQNEDGSKMTAATNVEHRLSPPQPNYVRGLNFPCGCFLIPVPGDPNKTRLLSFFQTDLSGNLPQKIVESFFPRSITGFYGNLANAAVTLVA
;
A
#
# COMPACT_ATOMS: atom_id res chain seq x y z
N MET A 1 21.59 0.85 3.03
CA MET A 1 21.02 1.96 2.21
C MET A 1 20.40 2.94 3.19
N GLU A 2 20.69 4.22 3.09
CA GLU A 2 20.05 5.21 3.95
C GLU A 2 18.55 5.29 3.66
N TYR A 3 17.74 5.60 4.67
CA TYR A 3 16.27 5.61 4.53
C TYR A 3 15.76 6.52 3.41
N GLN A 4 16.36 7.71 3.27
CA GLN A 4 16.04 8.63 2.19
C GLN A 4 16.29 8.03 0.80
N GLN A 5 17.41 7.33 0.62
CA GLN A 5 17.74 6.66 -0.64
C GLN A 5 16.80 5.50 -0.93
N ALA A 6 16.45 4.71 0.09
CA ALA A 6 15.49 3.60 -0.05
C ALA A 6 14.09 4.11 -0.45
N ALA A 7 13.64 5.20 0.16
CA ALA A 7 12.38 5.85 -0.17
C ALA A 7 12.36 6.38 -1.61
N GLN A 8 13.42 7.03 -2.05
CA GLN A 8 13.57 7.50 -3.44
C GLN A 8 13.63 6.35 -4.45
N TRP A 9 14.34 5.28 -4.10
CA TRP A 9 14.38 4.07 -4.93
C TRP A 9 12.98 3.46 -5.12
N ALA A 10 12.17 3.39 -4.06
CA ALA A 10 10.78 2.94 -4.14
C ALA A 10 9.94 3.85 -5.05
N ALA A 11 10.08 5.17 -4.90
CA ALA A 11 9.36 6.15 -5.72
C ALA A 11 9.70 6.03 -7.21
N GLN A 12 10.96 5.85 -7.57
CA GLN A 12 11.40 5.62 -8.94
C GLN A 12 10.79 4.36 -9.55
N HIS A 13 10.68 3.29 -8.75
CA HIS A 13 10.02 2.06 -9.20
C HIS A 13 8.52 2.27 -9.45
N LEU A 14 7.82 2.97 -8.56
CA LEU A 14 6.41 3.28 -8.75
C LEU A 14 6.16 4.09 -10.02
N GLU A 15 6.99 5.10 -10.28
CA GLU A 15 6.92 5.87 -11.54
C GLU A 15 7.16 4.99 -12.77
N SER A 16 8.10 4.05 -12.68
CA SER A 16 8.35 3.07 -13.74
C SER A 16 7.13 2.17 -13.96
N TYR A 17 6.53 1.65 -12.89
CA TYR A 17 5.33 0.79 -12.97
C TYR A 17 4.13 1.54 -13.54
N ARG A 18 3.97 2.81 -13.18
CA ARG A 18 2.90 3.68 -13.71
C ARG A 18 3.01 3.87 -15.23
N LYS A 19 4.24 4.06 -15.73
CA LYS A 19 4.53 4.37 -17.13
C LYS A 19 4.57 3.15 -18.04
N ASP A 20 4.80 1.95 -17.49
CA ASP A 20 4.95 0.72 -18.26
C ASP A 20 3.61 -0.01 -18.42
N PRO A 21 3.00 0.01 -19.63
CA PRO A 21 1.74 -0.69 -19.89
C PRO A 21 1.93 -2.17 -20.19
N SER A 22 3.17 -2.67 -20.29
CA SER A 22 3.48 -4.00 -20.81
C SER A 22 3.45 -5.10 -19.74
N GLY A 23 3.14 -6.32 -20.16
CA GLY A 23 3.28 -7.53 -19.36
C GLY A 23 2.23 -7.72 -18.25
N TRP A 24 1.21 -6.85 -18.18
CA TRP A 24 0.15 -7.00 -17.20
C TRP A 24 -0.88 -8.05 -17.63
N ASN A 25 -1.12 -9.01 -16.77
CA ASN A 25 -2.19 -9.98 -16.92
C ASN A 25 -3.46 -9.43 -16.30
N GLY A 26 -4.57 -9.44 -17.05
CA GLY A 26 -5.89 -9.06 -16.52
C GLY A 26 -6.32 -10.03 -15.43
N TYR A 27 -6.76 -9.50 -14.30
CA TYR A 27 -7.17 -10.36 -13.21
C TYR A 27 -8.68 -10.32 -12.97
N LYS A 28 -9.21 -9.24 -12.48
CA LYS A 28 -10.63 -9.16 -12.15
C LYS A 28 -11.10 -7.70 -12.08
N ARG A 29 -12.32 -7.45 -12.55
CA ARG A 29 -13.03 -6.22 -12.27
C ARG A 29 -14.10 -6.52 -11.21
N ALA A 30 -13.94 -5.97 -10.02
CA ALA A 30 -14.91 -6.11 -8.94
C ALA A 30 -15.00 -4.77 -8.18
N ASN A 31 -16.21 -4.36 -7.81
CA ASN A 31 -16.46 -3.15 -7.02
C ASN A 31 -15.82 -1.88 -7.61
N ASN A 32 -15.89 -1.69 -8.92
CA ASN A 32 -15.28 -0.56 -9.64
C ASN A 32 -13.74 -0.50 -9.58
N VAL A 33 -13.09 -1.60 -9.21
CA VAL A 33 -11.63 -1.73 -9.23
C VAL A 33 -11.21 -2.70 -10.31
N THR A 34 -10.23 -2.30 -11.10
CA THR A 34 -9.55 -3.19 -12.05
C THR A 34 -8.22 -3.63 -11.44
N ILE A 35 -8.01 -4.93 -11.32
CA ILE A 35 -6.79 -5.51 -10.79
C ILE A 35 -6.09 -6.28 -11.90
N SER A 36 -4.81 -6.03 -12.07
CA SER A 36 -3.91 -6.78 -12.94
C SER A 36 -2.64 -7.17 -12.18
N TRP A 37 -1.88 -8.09 -12.72
CA TRP A 37 -0.67 -8.58 -12.08
C TRP A 37 0.39 -8.97 -13.10
N ARG A 38 1.63 -9.00 -12.66
CA ARG A 38 2.77 -9.58 -13.39
C ARG A 38 3.79 -10.13 -12.39
N PRO A 39 4.69 -11.04 -12.80
CA PRO A 39 5.82 -11.43 -11.95
C PRO A 39 6.65 -10.21 -11.53
N SER A 40 7.07 -10.18 -10.27
CA SER A 40 7.97 -9.14 -9.78
C SER A 40 9.40 -9.35 -10.29
N ASN A 41 10.10 -8.25 -10.53
CA ASN A 41 11.52 -8.25 -10.90
C ASN A 41 12.45 -8.10 -9.68
N VAL A 42 11.90 -7.85 -8.48
CA VAL A 42 12.68 -7.55 -7.28
C VAL A 42 12.54 -8.60 -6.17
N PHE A 43 11.56 -9.49 -6.27
CA PHE A 43 11.42 -10.65 -5.39
C PHE A 43 10.68 -11.81 -6.08
N ARG A 44 10.70 -12.99 -5.45
CA ARG A 44 9.96 -14.15 -5.97
C ARG A 44 8.48 -14.06 -5.60
N GLY A 45 7.69 -13.39 -6.41
CA GLY A 45 6.27 -13.19 -6.22
C GLY A 45 5.68 -12.29 -7.29
N ASN A 46 4.50 -11.76 -7.03
CA ASN A 46 3.77 -10.93 -7.98
C ASN A 46 3.76 -9.46 -7.58
N LEU A 47 3.79 -8.61 -8.58
CA LEU A 47 3.45 -7.20 -8.52
C LEU A 47 1.99 -7.05 -8.98
N TYR A 48 1.14 -6.51 -8.13
CA TYR A 48 -0.26 -6.21 -8.43
C TYR A 48 -0.44 -4.73 -8.72
N ARG A 49 -1.23 -4.43 -9.74
CA ARG A 49 -1.68 -3.09 -10.08
C ARG A 49 -3.19 -3.04 -9.89
N ALA A 50 -3.66 -2.07 -9.14
CA ALA A 50 -5.08 -1.82 -8.96
C ALA A 50 -5.42 -0.38 -9.31
N GLU A 51 -6.56 -0.17 -9.95
CA GLU A 51 -7.01 1.15 -10.36
C GLU A 51 -8.52 1.27 -10.18
N GLY A 52 -8.97 2.37 -9.60
CA GLY A 52 -10.36 2.67 -9.39
C GLY A 52 -10.60 4.16 -9.12
N VAL A 53 -11.85 4.59 -9.26
CA VAL A 53 -12.26 5.96 -8.93
C VAL A 53 -12.96 5.95 -7.58
N ILE A 54 -12.51 6.84 -6.68
CA ILE A 54 -13.09 7.07 -5.37
C ILE A 54 -13.85 8.39 -5.40
N ALA A 55 -15.10 8.38 -4.93
CA ALA A 55 -15.98 9.55 -4.89
C ALA A 55 -15.64 10.47 -3.70
N ALA A 56 -14.39 10.90 -3.61
CA ALA A 56 -13.88 11.85 -2.62
C ALA A 56 -12.68 12.63 -3.20
N LYS A 57 -12.42 13.81 -2.65
CA LYS A 57 -11.27 14.64 -3.04
C LYS A 57 -9.95 13.93 -2.74
N PRO A 58 -8.88 14.18 -3.52
CA PRO A 58 -7.56 13.59 -3.25
C PRO A 58 -7.06 13.83 -1.81
N GLU A 59 -7.31 15.00 -1.25
CA GLU A 59 -6.92 15.33 0.13
C GLU A 59 -7.63 14.46 1.17
N ASP A 60 -8.91 14.15 0.96
CA ASP A 60 -9.71 13.34 1.87
C ASP A 60 -9.33 11.85 1.76
N VAL A 61 -9.09 11.38 0.56
CA VAL A 61 -8.51 10.03 0.35
C VAL A 61 -7.13 9.93 1.00
N PHE A 62 -6.29 10.95 0.86
CA PHE A 62 -4.96 10.97 1.47
C PHE A 62 -5.01 10.93 3.01
N LYS A 63 -5.93 11.67 3.64
CA LYS A 63 -6.10 11.63 5.10
C LYS A 63 -6.38 10.20 5.61
N CYS A 64 -7.11 9.39 4.84
CA CYS A 64 -7.40 8.00 5.20
C CYS A 64 -6.18 7.08 5.19
N ILE A 65 -5.17 7.36 4.32
CA ILE A 65 -4.01 6.50 4.11
C ILE A 65 -2.69 7.09 4.60
N LYS A 66 -2.72 8.30 5.13
CA LYS A 66 -1.53 9.00 5.61
C LYS A 66 -0.76 8.15 6.62
N PRO A 67 0.59 8.01 6.47
CA PRO A 67 1.41 7.29 7.43
C PRO A 67 1.55 8.11 8.72
N GLU A 68 0.88 7.64 9.77
CA GLU A 68 0.93 8.26 11.09
C GLU A 68 0.66 7.25 12.20
N THR A 69 1.15 7.51 13.40
CA THR A 69 0.84 6.69 14.58
C THR A 69 -0.63 6.86 14.93
N ASP A 70 -1.31 5.74 15.19
CA ASP A 70 -2.75 5.69 15.51
C ASP A 70 -3.62 6.38 14.42
N GLY A 71 -3.19 6.27 13.17
CA GLY A 71 -3.82 6.93 12.03
C GLY A 71 -5.21 6.39 11.68
N LEU A 72 -5.91 7.14 10.82
CA LEU A 72 -7.26 6.77 10.36
C LEU A 72 -7.31 5.39 9.71
N ARG A 73 -6.21 4.94 9.11
CA ARG A 73 -6.12 3.64 8.46
C ARG A 73 -6.45 2.46 9.38
N GLU A 74 -6.16 2.56 10.67
CA GLU A 74 -6.51 1.55 11.67
C GLU A 74 -8.04 1.39 11.85
N LYS A 75 -8.82 2.39 11.49
CA LYS A 75 -10.28 2.40 11.68
C LYS A 75 -11.06 1.78 10.52
N TRP A 76 -10.47 1.68 9.35
CA TRP A 76 -11.20 1.26 8.15
C TRP A 76 -10.53 0.13 7.34
N ASP A 77 -9.21 -0.05 7.46
CA ASP A 77 -8.48 -1.06 6.69
C ASP A 77 -8.41 -2.37 7.46
N ASP A 78 -9.19 -3.35 7.04
CA ASP A 78 -9.23 -4.68 7.68
C ASP A 78 -7.87 -5.41 7.66
N ASN A 79 -6.92 -4.95 6.84
CA ASN A 79 -5.56 -5.48 6.79
C ASN A 79 -4.61 -4.82 7.80
N VAL A 80 -5.07 -3.81 8.52
CA VAL A 80 -4.24 -3.04 9.47
C VAL A 80 -4.81 -3.14 10.87
N ASN A 81 -3.96 -3.58 11.81
CA ASN A 81 -4.29 -3.58 13.23
C ASN A 81 -3.70 -2.35 13.92
N LYS A 82 -2.43 -2.04 13.67
CA LYS A 82 -1.73 -0.92 14.31
C LYS A 82 -0.69 -0.30 13.38
N THR A 83 -0.56 1.02 13.45
CA THR A 83 0.49 1.78 12.78
C THR A 83 1.29 2.60 13.79
N VAL A 84 2.61 2.58 13.69
CA VAL A 84 3.51 3.35 14.55
C VAL A 84 4.63 3.94 13.71
N VAL A 85 4.78 5.26 13.75
CA VAL A 85 5.95 5.94 13.19
C VAL A 85 7.13 5.70 14.14
N ILE A 86 8.13 4.97 13.67
CA ILE A 86 9.33 4.62 14.43
C ILE A 86 10.33 5.79 14.41
N GLU A 87 10.46 6.43 13.26
CA GLU A 87 11.34 7.59 13.07
C GLU A 87 10.82 8.48 11.95
N SER A 88 10.80 9.79 12.18
CA SER A 88 10.58 10.79 11.13
C SER A 88 11.93 11.25 10.61
N ILE A 89 12.23 10.95 9.34
CA ILE A 89 13.49 11.32 8.70
C ILE A 89 13.46 12.81 8.31
N ASN A 90 12.33 13.23 7.74
CA ASN A 90 12.02 14.62 7.42
C ASN A 90 10.50 14.78 7.27
N ASN A 91 10.03 15.89 6.71
CA ASN A 91 8.59 16.16 6.54
C ASN A 91 7.87 15.17 5.60
N ASP A 92 8.61 14.55 4.68
CA ASP A 92 8.06 13.73 3.60
C ASP A 92 8.43 12.24 3.75
N VAL A 93 9.36 11.91 4.63
CA VAL A 93 9.89 10.56 4.79
C VAL A 93 9.86 10.11 6.24
N CYS A 94 9.26 8.96 6.50
CA CYS A 94 9.27 8.34 7.81
C CYS A 94 9.51 6.82 7.72
N VAL A 95 9.93 6.22 8.82
CA VAL A 95 9.94 4.77 9.02
C VAL A 95 8.69 4.39 9.78
N LEU A 96 7.87 3.54 9.21
CA LEU A 96 6.56 3.12 9.72
C LEU A 96 6.56 1.62 10.00
N ARG A 97 6.09 1.25 11.18
CA ARG A 97 5.75 -0.14 11.50
C ARG A 97 4.25 -0.32 11.40
N THR A 98 3.83 -1.33 10.64
CA THR A 98 2.42 -1.73 10.51
C THR A 98 2.26 -3.17 10.95
N THR A 99 1.26 -3.45 11.79
CA THR A 99 0.86 -4.82 12.14
C THR A 99 -0.47 -5.16 11.52
N THR A 100 -0.64 -6.43 11.17
CA THR A 100 -1.88 -6.94 10.59
C THR A 100 -2.51 -7.97 11.51
N PRO A 101 -3.84 -8.12 11.50
CA PRO A 101 -4.49 -9.24 12.15
C PRO A 101 -4.19 -10.55 11.38
N SER A 102 -4.60 -11.68 11.93
CA SER A 102 -4.70 -12.91 11.16
C SER A 102 -5.69 -12.73 10.01
N ALA A 103 -5.44 -13.41 8.92
CA ALA A 103 -6.24 -13.29 7.70
C ALA A 103 -6.59 -14.64 7.08
N PHE A 104 -7.51 -14.62 6.11
CA PHE A 104 -7.89 -15.77 5.30
C PHE A 104 -8.29 -16.99 6.18
N MET A 105 -9.28 -16.78 7.08
CA MET A 105 -9.74 -17.80 8.03
C MET A 105 -8.61 -18.34 8.92
N ASN A 106 -7.75 -17.45 9.42
CA ASN A 106 -6.58 -17.76 10.24
C ASN A 106 -5.49 -18.63 9.57
N MET A 107 -5.55 -18.83 8.27
CA MET A 107 -4.48 -19.52 7.53
C MET A 107 -3.23 -18.63 7.37
N ILE A 108 -3.38 -17.32 7.47
CA ILE A 108 -2.29 -16.36 7.48
C ILE A 108 -2.22 -15.76 8.89
N SER A 109 -1.20 -16.12 9.66
CA SER A 109 -0.97 -15.56 10.99
C SER A 109 -0.63 -14.07 10.93
N PRO A 110 -0.74 -13.32 12.04
CA PRO A 110 -0.43 -11.89 12.06
C PRO A 110 0.95 -11.58 11.50
N ARG A 111 1.04 -10.51 10.71
CA ARG A 111 2.30 -9.98 10.14
C ARG A 111 2.63 -8.65 10.75
N GLU A 112 3.90 -8.32 10.70
CA GLU A 112 4.39 -6.97 10.86
C GLU A 112 5.24 -6.59 9.67
N PHE A 113 5.17 -5.33 9.29
CA PHE A 113 5.96 -4.72 8.21
C PHE A 113 6.68 -3.52 8.77
N LEU A 114 7.90 -3.32 8.35
CA LEU A 114 8.69 -2.15 8.68
C LEU A 114 9.17 -1.52 7.38
N ASP A 115 8.62 -0.38 7.06
CA ASP A 115 8.80 0.27 5.77
C ASP A 115 9.31 1.69 5.96
N VAL A 116 10.15 2.16 5.06
CA VAL A 116 10.32 3.59 4.83
C VAL A 116 9.24 4.04 3.85
N VAL A 117 8.60 5.16 4.16
CA VAL A 117 7.50 5.73 3.37
C VAL A 117 7.85 7.15 2.95
N LEU A 118 7.73 7.43 1.65
CA LEU A 118 7.84 8.76 1.07
C LEU A 118 6.45 9.26 0.67
N ILE A 119 6.16 10.52 0.98
CA ILE A 119 5.02 11.27 0.46
C ILE A 119 5.56 12.31 -0.52
N GLN A 120 5.05 12.36 -1.74
CA GLN A 120 5.51 13.28 -2.77
C GLN A 120 4.35 13.91 -3.52
N GLN A 121 4.39 15.24 -3.66
CA GLN A 121 3.51 15.95 -4.57
C GLN A 121 4.19 15.99 -5.95
N ASN A 122 3.49 15.51 -6.99
CA ASN A 122 4.01 15.49 -8.35
C ASN A 122 3.60 16.74 -9.14
N GLU A 123 4.36 17.06 -10.19
CA GLU A 123 4.09 18.21 -11.06
C GLU A 123 2.76 18.09 -11.82
N ASP A 124 2.30 16.88 -12.08
CA ASP A 124 1.00 16.61 -12.72
C ASP A 124 -0.21 16.78 -11.80
N GLY A 125 0.00 17.27 -10.57
CA GLY A 125 -1.03 17.45 -9.56
C GLY A 125 -1.38 16.19 -8.78
N SER A 126 -0.83 15.03 -9.10
CA SER A 126 -1.01 13.82 -8.32
C SER A 126 -0.16 13.83 -7.05
N LYS A 127 -0.65 13.17 -6.00
CA LYS A 127 0.13 12.87 -4.81
C LYS A 127 0.50 11.39 -4.81
N MET A 128 1.76 11.09 -4.54
CA MET A 128 2.27 9.72 -4.46
C MET A 128 2.64 9.37 -3.02
N THR A 129 2.34 8.15 -2.61
CA THR A 129 2.97 7.50 -1.47
C THR A 129 3.79 6.34 -2.00
N ALA A 130 5.05 6.23 -1.59
CA ALA A 130 5.94 5.14 -2.00
C ALA A 130 6.62 4.54 -0.78
N ALA A 131 6.67 3.22 -0.72
CA ALA A 131 7.23 2.50 0.41
C ALA A 131 8.06 1.31 -0.03
N THR A 132 9.01 0.92 0.80
CA THR A 132 9.74 -0.34 0.70
C THR A 132 10.26 -0.76 2.08
N ASN A 133 10.50 -2.06 2.26
CA ASN A 133 11.00 -2.59 3.53
C ASN A 133 12.37 -2.02 3.88
N VAL A 134 12.59 -1.86 5.17
CA VAL A 134 13.87 -1.46 5.78
C VAL A 134 14.08 -2.22 7.09
N GLU A 135 15.29 -2.15 7.62
CA GLU A 135 15.61 -2.54 8.99
C GLU A 135 15.80 -1.29 9.85
N HIS A 136 15.43 -1.37 11.13
CA HIS A 136 15.62 -0.28 12.07
C HIS A 136 15.92 -0.83 13.47
N ARG A 137 16.96 -0.30 14.12
CA ARG A 137 17.43 -0.80 15.43
C ARG A 137 16.38 -0.74 16.54
N LEU A 138 15.46 0.23 16.48
CA LEU A 138 14.38 0.40 17.45
C LEU A 138 13.15 -0.47 17.16
N SER A 139 13.14 -1.20 16.05
CA SER A 139 12.01 -2.04 15.65
C SER A 139 12.47 -3.41 15.12
N PRO A 140 13.17 -4.20 15.94
CA PRO A 140 13.51 -5.58 15.57
C PRO A 140 12.22 -6.41 15.41
N PRO A 141 12.28 -7.54 14.69
CA PRO A 141 11.14 -8.45 14.57
C PRO A 141 10.57 -8.86 15.93
N GLN A 142 9.24 -8.84 16.05
CA GLN A 142 8.54 -9.15 17.30
C GLN A 142 8.07 -10.60 17.34
N PRO A 143 8.10 -11.30 18.51
CA PRO A 143 7.88 -12.73 18.59
C PRO A 143 6.45 -13.17 18.20
N ASN A 144 5.47 -12.29 18.30
CA ASN A 144 4.06 -12.61 18.01
C ASN A 144 3.65 -12.35 16.56
N TYR A 145 4.60 -11.93 15.72
CA TYR A 145 4.37 -11.59 14.32
C TYR A 145 5.40 -12.29 13.43
N VAL A 146 4.99 -12.57 12.21
CA VAL A 146 5.93 -12.89 11.15
C VAL A 146 6.31 -11.59 10.45
N ARG A 147 7.61 -11.30 10.33
CA ARG A 147 8.09 -10.14 9.58
C ARG A 147 7.90 -10.38 8.08
N GLY A 148 6.91 -9.72 7.50
CA GLY A 148 6.75 -9.63 6.05
C GLY A 148 7.62 -8.52 5.45
N LEU A 149 7.79 -8.53 4.15
CA LEU A 149 8.60 -7.58 3.41
C LEU A 149 7.77 -6.94 2.30
N ASN A 150 7.63 -5.62 2.35
CA ASN A 150 7.13 -4.86 1.23
C ASN A 150 8.29 -4.48 0.31
N PHE A 151 8.14 -4.76 -0.96
CA PHE A 151 9.00 -4.26 -2.02
C PHE A 151 8.38 -2.99 -2.60
N PRO A 152 9.01 -2.27 -3.52
CA PRO A 152 8.47 -0.99 -3.96
C PRO A 152 6.96 -1.05 -4.22
N CYS A 153 6.20 -0.37 -3.38
CA CYS A 153 4.74 -0.37 -3.35
C CYS A 153 4.21 1.01 -2.95
N GLY A 154 2.92 1.23 -3.14
CA GLY A 154 2.26 2.48 -2.78
C GLY A 154 1.20 2.88 -3.79
N CYS A 155 0.87 4.16 -3.86
CA CYS A 155 -0.21 4.62 -4.72
C CYS A 155 -0.01 6.05 -5.23
N PHE A 156 -0.75 6.35 -6.30
CA PHE A 156 -0.95 7.68 -6.85
C PHE A 156 -2.41 8.09 -6.65
N LEU A 157 -2.60 9.23 -5.99
CA LEU A 157 -3.89 9.90 -5.87
C LEU A 157 -3.96 10.95 -6.97
N ILE A 158 -4.72 10.67 -8.01
CA ILE A 158 -4.77 11.46 -9.23
C ILE A 158 -6.09 12.20 -9.28
N PRO A 159 -6.09 13.57 -9.31
CA PRO A 159 -7.31 14.31 -9.51
C PRO A 159 -8.01 13.91 -10.82
N VAL A 160 -9.33 13.75 -10.79
CA VAL A 160 -10.09 13.47 -12.00
C VAL A 160 -10.30 14.78 -12.75
N PRO A 161 -9.89 14.89 -14.03
CA PRO A 161 -10.09 16.08 -14.83
C PRO A 161 -11.59 16.46 -14.89
N GLY A 162 -11.92 17.71 -14.56
CA GLY A 162 -13.29 18.21 -14.56
C GLY A 162 -14.17 17.79 -13.38
N ASP A 163 -13.65 16.98 -12.45
CA ASP A 163 -14.37 16.58 -11.25
C ASP A 163 -13.47 16.58 -10.01
N PRO A 164 -13.33 17.72 -9.32
CA PRO A 164 -12.43 17.86 -8.17
C PRO A 164 -12.89 17.05 -6.94
N ASN A 165 -14.10 16.50 -6.95
CA ASN A 165 -14.64 15.69 -5.87
C ASN A 165 -14.40 14.19 -6.06
N LYS A 166 -13.58 13.83 -7.05
CA LYS A 166 -13.19 12.44 -7.32
C LYS A 166 -11.68 12.26 -7.40
N THR A 167 -11.24 11.09 -7.03
CA THR A 167 -9.85 10.67 -7.09
C THR A 167 -9.74 9.39 -7.89
N ARG A 168 -8.89 9.38 -8.92
CA ARG A 168 -8.43 8.15 -9.53
C ARG A 168 -7.27 7.61 -8.70
N LEU A 169 -7.49 6.49 -8.04
CA LEU A 169 -6.48 5.83 -7.22
C LEU A 169 -5.83 4.72 -8.03
N LEU A 170 -4.53 4.86 -8.28
CA LEU A 170 -3.68 3.85 -8.91
C LEU A 170 -2.72 3.31 -7.88
N SER A 171 -2.80 2.03 -7.56
CA SER A 171 -2.02 1.40 -6.49
C SER A 171 -1.19 0.25 -7.01
N PHE A 172 -0.02 0.06 -6.39
CA PHE A 172 0.89 -1.05 -6.64
C PHE A 172 1.15 -1.78 -5.32
N PHE A 173 0.93 -3.09 -5.31
CA PHE A 173 1.14 -3.96 -4.15
C PHE A 173 2.19 -5.00 -4.50
N GLN A 174 3.21 -5.11 -3.68
CA GLN A 174 4.33 -5.98 -3.92
C GLN A 174 4.90 -6.46 -2.59
N THR A 175 4.38 -7.59 -2.09
CA THR A 175 4.60 -8.03 -0.71
C THR A 175 4.96 -9.50 -0.65
N ASP A 176 6.06 -9.79 0.04
CA ASP A 176 6.37 -11.13 0.55
C ASP A 176 5.79 -11.27 1.96
N LEU A 177 4.78 -12.11 2.10
CA LEU A 177 4.16 -12.38 3.42
C LEU A 177 5.09 -13.19 4.33
N SER A 178 6.17 -13.74 3.79
CA SER A 178 7.11 -14.60 4.51
C SER A 178 6.47 -15.82 5.18
N GLY A 179 7.27 -16.65 5.81
CA GLY A 179 6.78 -17.88 6.43
C GLY A 179 6.42 -18.98 5.43
N ASN A 180 5.92 -20.11 5.94
CA ASN A 180 5.54 -21.27 5.13
C ASN A 180 4.08 -21.19 4.66
N LEU A 181 3.79 -20.28 3.73
CA LEU A 181 2.46 -20.17 3.14
C LEU A 181 2.40 -20.90 1.80
N PRO A 182 1.38 -21.76 1.57
CA PRO A 182 1.15 -22.32 0.25
C PRO A 182 0.90 -21.21 -0.78
N GLN A 183 1.55 -21.32 -1.94
CA GLN A 183 1.46 -20.30 -3.00
C GLN A 183 0.00 -19.99 -3.39
N LYS A 184 -0.86 -21.02 -3.49
CA LYS A 184 -2.28 -20.85 -3.81
C LYS A 184 -3.04 -19.97 -2.80
N ILE A 185 -2.65 -20.01 -1.52
CA ILE A 185 -3.24 -19.16 -0.48
C ILE A 185 -2.83 -17.71 -0.70
N VAL A 186 -1.54 -17.45 -0.95
CA VAL A 186 -1.01 -16.13 -1.23
C VAL A 186 -1.66 -15.52 -2.49
N GLU A 187 -1.74 -16.29 -3.57
CA GLU A 187 -2.37 -15.86 -4.84
C GLU A 187 -3.86 -15.57 -4.69
N SER A 188 -4.55 -16.30 -3.83
CA SER A 188 -5.97 -16.07 -3.56
C SER A 188 -6.22 -14.90 -2.61
N PHE A 189 -5.28 -14.63 -1.72
CA PHE A 189 -5.39 -13.57 -0.71
C PHE A 189 -5.33 -12.17 -1.34
N PHE A 190 -4.32 -11.89 -2.15
CA PHE A 190 -4.06 -10.51 -2.61
C PHE A 190 -5.22 -9.88 -3.38
N PRO A 191 -5.85 -10.54 -4.37
CA PRO A 191 -6.96 -9.91 -5.09
C PRO A 191 -8.16 -9.58 -4.21
N ARG A 192 -8.45 -10.43 -3.22
CA ARG A 192 -9.53 -10.19 -2.24
C ARG A 192 -9.19 -9.03 -1.32
N SER A 193 -7.98 -9.03 -0.78
CA SER A 193 -7.46 -7.98 0.08
C SER A 193 -7.46 -6.62 -0.63
N ILE A 194 -7.01 -6.56 -1.87
CA ILE A 194 -6.99 -5.34 -2.68
C ILE A 194 -8.41 -4.84 -2.97
N THR A 195 -9.33 -5.73 -3.34
CA THR A 195 -10.74 -5.36 -3.56
C THR A 195 -11.38 -4.80 -2.29
N GLY A 196 -11.14 -5.44 -1.15
CA GLY A 196 -11.61 -4.98 0.17
C GLY A 196 -11.02 -3.62 0.54
N PHE A 197 -9.73 -3.42 0.34
CA PHE A 197 -9.05 -2.14 0.56
C PHE A 197 -9.72 -0.98 -0.20
N TYR A 198 -10.00 -1.14 -1.49
CA TYR A 198 -10.66 -0.10 -2.29
C TYR A 198 -12.08 0.18 -1.80
N GLY A 199 -12.87 -0.85 -1.49
CA GLY A 199 -14.24 -0.68 -0.99
C GLY A 199 -14.28 0.03 0.36
N ASN A 200 -13.43 -0.38 1.29
CA ASN A 200 -13.34 0.20 2.62
C ASN A 200 -12.80 1.64 2.58
N LEU A 201 -11.79 1.91 1.75
CA LEU A 201 -11.26 3.25 1.56
C LEU A 201 -12.31 4.21 0.95
N ALA A 202 -13.05 3.75 -0.05
CA ALA A 202 -14.12 4.55 -0.66
C ALA A 202 -15.18 4.96 0.37
N ASN A 203 -15.56 4.04 1.26
CA ASN A 203 -16.48 4.34 2.35
C ASN A 203 -15.85 5.28 3.40
N ALA A 204 -14.61 5.03 3.80
CA ALA A 204 -13.91 5.82 4.82
C ALA A 204 -13.68 7.28 4.38
N ALA A 205 -13.33 7.49 3.13
CA ALA A 205 -13.08 8.83 2.59
C ALA A 205 -14.34 9.72 2.59
N VAL A 206 -15.52 9.13 2.62
CA VAL A 206 -16.81 9.85 2.72
C VAL A 206 -17.27 9.96 4.16
N THR A 207 -17.07 8.94 5.00
CA THR A 207 -17.69 8.86 6.33
C THR A 207 -16.78 9.32 7.47
N LEU A 208 -15.46 9.18 7.34
CA LEU A 208 -14.52 9.49 8.42
C LEU A 208 -13.84 10.85 8.28
N VAL A 209 -13.94 11.48 7.11
CA VAL A 209 -13.22 12.72 6.79
C VAL A 209 -14.18 13.89 6.52
N ALA A 210 -15.47 13.62 6.45
CA ALA A 210 -16.52 14.63 6.27
C ALA A 210 -16.69 15.52 7.51
#